data_5d447a8b9c108209faacbdca0b92a54e
#
_entry.id   5d447a8b9c108209faacbdca0b92a54e
#
_cell.length_a   1.000
_cell.length_b   1.000
_cell.length_c   1.000
_cell.angle_alpha   90.00
_cell.angle_beta   90.00
_cell.angle_gamma   90.00
#
_symmetry.space_group_name_H-M   'P 1'
#
loop_
_entity.id
_entity.type
_entity.pdbx_description
1 polymer ?
#
loop_
_entity_poly.entity_id
_entity_poly.type
_entity_poly.pdbx_seq_one_letter_code
_entity_poly.pdbx_strand_id
1 'polypeptide(L)'
;MLEKAYIEGNNGKLAENYYLTQIVQNGNQTNIQGGNNYKIADRICRGDIEFQKKDEETQMAMAGIPFQITSVTTGECHRIMTDENGYFSSASDYTKHSKDTNSGQSESGVWFGTNSNGESVEVNDAYGAFPYDTYRLEELRCEENVDKVLYKGTFRISRDGMLFDFWDNT
;
A
#
# COMPACT_ATOMS: atom_id res chain seq x y z
N MET A 1 -18.73 -26.77 5.12
CA MET A 1 -19.46 -27.51 4.08
C MET A 1 -18.58 -27.86 2.89
N LEU A 2 -17.82 -26.91 2.32
CA LEU A 2 -16.87 -27.16 1.22
C LEU A 2 -15.71 -28.07 1.62
N GLU A 3 -15.16 -27.83 2.77
CA GLU A 3 -14.07 -28.61 3.34
C GLU A 3 -14.46 -30.08 3.55
N LYS A 4 -15.67 -30.31 4.02
CA LYS A 4 -16.20 -31.67 4.21
C LYS A 4 -16.39 -32.41 2.89
N ALA A 5 -16.96 -31.80 1.88
CA ALA A 5 -17.15 -32.40 0.55
C ALA A 5 -15.83 -32.79 -0.11
N TYR A 6 -14.81 -31.98 0.12
CA TYR A 6 -13.48 -32.21 -0.40
C TYR A 6 -12.77 -33.36 0.33
N ILE A 7 -12.82 -33.39 1.65
CA ILE A 7 -12.23 -34.45 2.47
C ILE A 7 -12.84 -35.80 2.12
N GLU A 8 -14.14 -35.86 1.91
CA GLU A 8 -14.84 -37.07 1.49
C GLU A 8 -14.38 -37.53 0.10
N GLY A 9 -14.21 -36.61 -0.86
CA GLY A 9 -13.76 -36.93 -2.22
C GLY A 9 -12.30 -37.39 -2.31
N ASN A 10 -11.49 -37.13 -1.31
CA ASN A 10 -10.07 -37.48 -1.24
C ASN A 10 -9.75 -38.54 -0.16
N ASN A 11 -10.70 -39.38 0.22
CA ASN A 11 -10.54 -40.37 1.29
C ASN A 11 -10.05 -39.74 2.62
N GLY A 12 -10.50 -38.54 2.93
CA GLY A 12 -10.15 -37.84 4.16
C GLY A 12 -8.74 -37.26 4.19
N LYS A 13 -8.06 -37.19 3.05
CA LYS A 13 -6.72 -36.55 2.95
C LYS A 13 -6.79 -35.29 2.15
N LEU A 14 -6.19 -34.20 2.67
CA LEU A 14 -5.90 -33.04 1.90
C LEU A 14 -4.75 -33.35 0.94
N ALA A 15 -4.92 -33.05 -0.35
CA ALA A 15 -3.82 -33.15 -1.31
C ALA A 15 -2.83 -32.03 -1.08
N GLU A 16 -1.56 -32.31 -1.23
CA GLU A 16 -0.57 -31.27 -1.45
C GLU A 16 -1.02 -30.47 -2.68
N ASN A 17 -1.00 -29.15 -2.63
CA ASN A 17 -1.50 -28.24 -3.67
C ASN A 17 -3.02 -28.21 -3.84
N TYR A 18 -3.72 -28.19 -2.74
CA TYR A 18 -5.15 -28.08 -2.74
C TYR A 18 -5.64 -26.69 -3.11
N TYR A 19 -6.55 -26.64 -4.08
CA TYR A 19 -7.22 -25.41 -4.49
C TYR A 19 -8.72 -25.57 -4.33
N LEU A 20 -9.36 -24.64 -3.61
CA LEU A 20 -10.81 -24.54 -3.54
C LEU A 20 -11.35 -24.08 -4.90
N THR A 21 -11.84 -25.02 -5.67
CA THR A 21 -12.46 -24.68 -6.94
C THR A 21 -13.91 -25.05 -6.92
N GLN A 22 -14.70 -24.06 -7.07
CA GLN A 22 -16.13 -24.07 -7.38
C GLN A 22 -17.04 -24.94 -6.52
N ILE A 23 -17.98 -24.27 -5.91
CA ILE A 23 -19.21 -24.84 -5.41
C ILE A 23 -20.05 -25.26 -6.59
N VAL A 24 -20.41 -26.52 -6.60
CA VAL A 24 -21.34 -27.10 -7.55
C VAL A 24 -22.71 -26.45 -7.39
N GLN A 25 -23.19 -25.74 -8.38
CA GLN A 25 -24.60 -25.45 -8.51
C GLN A 25 -25.30 -26.64 -9.14
N ASN A 26 -26.37 -27.11 -8.50
CA ASN A 26 -27.29 -28.12 -9.05
C ASN A 26 -26.75 -29.53 -9.24
N GLY A 27 -25.90 -30.02 -8.37
CA GLY A 27 -25.48 -31.43 -8.35
C GLY A 27 -24.57 -31.85 -9.50
N ASN A 28 -24.19 -30.98 -10.38
CA ASN A 28 -23.20 -31.27 -11.41
C ASN A 28 -21.81 -30.96 -10.88
N GLN A 29 -21.04 -31.98 -10.66
CA GLN A 29 -19.62 -31.83 -10.38
C GLN A 29 -18.94 -31.18 -11.59
N THR A 30 -18.44 -30.00 -11.40
CA THR A 30 -17.43 -29.50 -12.32
C THR A 30 -16.18 -30.32 -12.04
N ASN A 31 -15.90 -31.29 -12.88
CA ASN A 31 -14.69 -32.06 -12.80
C ASN A 31 -13.50 -31.15 -12.89
N ILE A 32 -12.80 -31.00 -11.78
CA ILE A 32 -11.43 -30.51 -11.78
C ILE A 32 -10.60 -31.65 -12.35
N GLN A 33 -10.71 -31.87 -13.64
CA GLN A 33 -9.83 -32.82 -14.32
C GLN A 33 -8.44 -32.23 -14.39
N GLY A 34 -7.51 -33.02 -13.93
CA GLY A 34 -6.12 -32.72 -13.78
C GLY A 34 -5.53 -31.82 -14.86
N GLY A 35 -4.78 -30.86 -14.43
CA GLY A 35 -3.98 -29.98 -15.26
C GLY A 35 -4.43 -28.53 -15.32
N ASN A 36 -5.64 -28.19 -14.96
CA ASN A 36 -6.02 -26.81 -14.78
C ASN A 36 -5.67 -26.38 -13.36
N ASN A 37 -4.50 -25.81 -13.20
CA ASN A 37 -4.06 -25.22 -11.95
C ASN A 37 -4.91 -23.99 -11.66
N TYR A 38 -6.01 -24.14 -10.97
CA TYR A 38 -6.70 -23.01 -10.37
C TYR A 38 -5.81 -22.46 -9.25
N LYS A 39 -5.17 -21.36 -9.51
CA LYS A 39 -4.37 -20.66 -8.50
C LYS A 39 -5.30 -19.74 -7.74
N ILE A 40 -5.40 -19.93 -6.44
CA ILE A 40 -5.89 -18.88 -5.56
C ILE A 40 -4.66 -18.05 -5.24
N ALA A 41 -4.68 -16.83 -5.74
CA ALA A 41 -3.62 -15.89 -5.45
C ALA A 41 -4.17 -14.84 -4.48
N ASP A 42 -3.53 -14.70 -3.34
CA ASP A 42 -3.78 -13.60 -2.45
C ASP A 42 -3.09 -12.35 -3.00
N ARG A 43 -3.86 -11.28 -3.06
CA ARG A 43 -3.32 -9.99 -3.43
C ARG A 43 -2.84 -9.27 -2.18
N ILE A 44 -1.68 -8.67 -2.26
CA ILE A 44 -1.19 -7.79 -1.20
C ILE A 44 -2.13 -6.60 -1.05
N CYS A 45 -2.58 -6.34 0.17
CA CYS A 45 -3.33 -5.13 0.48
C CYS A 45 -2.43 -3.92 0.26
N ARG A 46 -2.92 -2.96 -0.49
CA ARG A 46 -2.27 -1.67 -0.75
C ARG A 46 -3.26 -0.55 -0.55
N GLY A 47 -2.75 0.63 -0.35
CA GLY A 47 -3.56 1.84 -0.23
C GLY A 47 -2.76 3.07 -0.58
N ASP A 48 -3.44 4.19 -0.51
CA ASP A 48 -2.89 5.51 -0.78
C ASP A 48 -3.07 6.44 0.43
N ILE A 49 -2.30 7.52 0.44
CA ILE A 49 -2.44 8.60 1.40
C ILE A 49 -2.61 9.93 0.68
N GLU A 50 -3.26 10.85 1.35
CA GLU A 50 -3.30 12.26 0.93
C GLU A 50 -3.22 13.15 2.16
N PHE A 51 -2.61 14.30 2.02
CA PHE A 51 -2.57 15.32 3.06
C PHE A 51 -2.29 16.72 2.48
N GLN A 52 -2.55 17.74 3.27
CA GLN A 52 -2.19 19.12 2.96
C GLN A 52 -1.29 19.67 4.07
N LYS A 53 -0.13 20.21 3.70
CA LYS A 53 0.74 20.94 4.61
C LYS A 53 0.32 22.39 4.68
N LYS A 54 0.13 22.89 5.90
CA LYS A 54 -0.18 24.27 6.20
C LYS A 54 0.77 24.80 7.27
N ASP A 55 1.00 26.10 7.23
CA ASP A 55 1.61 26.83 8.32
C ASP A 55 0.61 26.94 9.49
N GLU A 56 1.05 26.64 10.71
CA GLU A 56 0.18 26.60 11.88
C GLU A 56 -0.39 27.96 12.25
N GLU A 57 0.40 29.03 12.11
CA GLU A 57 0.00 30.38 12.51
C GLU A 57 -0.87 31.06 11.47
N THR A 58 -0.48 30.97 10.20
CA THR A 58 -1.16 31.67 9.11
C THR A 58 -2.25 30.88 8.44
N GLN A 59 -2.28 29.55 8.64
CA GLN A 59 -3.14 28.58 7.96
C GLN A 59 -2.98 28.56 6.43
N MET A 60 -1.93 29.18 5.92
CA MET A 60 -1.61 29.16 4.51
C MET A 60 -0.98 27.83 4.10
N ALA A 61 -1.31 27.39 2.90
CA ALA A 61 -0.72 26.21 2.30
C ALA A 61 0.79 26.40 2.08
N MET A 62 1.57 25.37 2.36
CA MET A 62 3.03 25.40 2.19
C MET A 62 3.41 24.48 1.03
N ALA A 63 3.83 25.11 -0.08
CA ALA A 63 4.28 24.43 -1.28
C ALA A 63 5.74 23.99 -1.17
N GLY A 64 6.12 22.93 -1.91
CA GLY A 64 7.51 22.50 -2.02
C GLY A 64 8.11 21.91 -0.74
N ILE A 65 7.29 21.52 0.23
CA ILE A 65 7.78 20.94 1.47
C ILE A 65 8.11 19.46 1.26
N PRO A 66 9.37 19.07 1.47
CA PRO A 66 9.79 17.68 1.31
C PRO A 66 9.43 16.85 2.54
N PHE A 67 8.94 15.64 2.28
CA PHE A 67 8.71 14.63 3.31
C PHE A 67 9.44 13.34 2.96
N GLN A 68 9.88 12.65 3.99
CA GLN A 68 10.41 11.30 3.91
C GLN A 68 9.38 10.32 4.47
N ILE A 69 9.09 9.28 3.70
CA ILE A 69 8.23 8.18 4.11
C ILE A 69 9.09 6.93 4.21
N THR A 70 9.05 6.27 5.36
CA THR A 70 9.86 5.07 5.62
C THR A 70 8.99 3.95 6.14
N SER A 71 9.02 2.79 5.47
CA SER A 71 8.42 1.56 6.00
C SER A 71 9.09 1.17 7.32
N VAL A 72 8.28 0.93 8.35
CA VAL A 72 8.81 0.50 9.65
C VAL A 72 9.37 -0.91 9.60
N THR A 73 8.76 -1.78 8.80
CA THR A 73 9.14 -3.20 8.70
C THR A 73 10.34 -3.41 7.80
N THR A 74 10.35 -2.80 6.61
CA THR A 74 11.39 -3.09 5.59
C THR A 74 12.52 -2.07 5.57
N GLY A 75 12.30 -0.88 6.13
CA GLY A 75 13.22 0.25 6.02
C GLY A 75 13.24 0.91 4.64
N GLU A 76 12.44 0.44 3.69
CA GLU A 76 12.31 1.10 2.38
C GLU A 76 11.84 2.54 2.57
N CYS A 77 12.47 3.46 1.85
CA CYS A 77 12.32 4.89 2.06
C CYS A 77 12.13 5.62 0.74
N HIS A 78 11.15 6.53 0.71
CA HIS A 78 10.89 7.41 -0.42
C HIS A 78 10.70 8.85 0.04
N ARG A 79 11.08 9.80 -0.82
CA ARG A 79 10.86 11.23 -0.59
C ARG A 79 9.80 11.74 -1.52
N ILE A 80 8.97 12.61 -1.00
CA ILE A 80 7.88 13.29 -1.70
C ILE A 80 7.92 14.77 -1.39
N MET A 81 7.23 15.57 -2.20
CA MET A 81 7.09 17.02 -1.98
C MET A 81 5.64 17.43 -2.13
N THR A 82 5.22 18.43 -1.38
CA THR A 82 3.92 19.06 -1.58
C THR A 82 3.91 19.91 -2.84
N ASP A 83 2.76 19.95 -3.51
CA ASP A 83 2.54 20.77 -4.70
C ASP A 83 2.36 22.27 -4.36
N GLU A 84 2.01 23.07 -5.36
CA GLU A 84 1.78 24.53 -5.24
C GLU A 84 0.65 24.90 -4.26
N ASN A 85 -0.24 23.95 -3.95
CA ASN A 85 -1.33 24.11 -2.99
C ASN A 85 -1.00 23.49 -1.62
N GLY A 86 0.26 23.11 -1.39
CA GLY A 86 0.68 22.41 -0.20
C GLY A 86 0.14 20.99 -0.08
N TYR A 87 -0.39 20.43 -1.18
CA TYR A 87 -1.08 19.14 -1.21
C TYR A 87 -0.16 18.04 -1.74
N PHE A 88 -0.37 16.85 -1.22
CA PHE A 88 0.21 15.61 -1.73
C PHE A 88 -0.84 14.50 -1.72
N SER A 89 -0.87 13.70 -2.77
CA SER A 89 -1.59 12.43 -2.84
C SER A 89 -0.73 11.38 -3.52
N SER A 90 -0.77 10.14 -3.03
CA SER A 90 -0.11 9.00 -3.67
C SER A 90 -1.02 8.28 -4.69
N ALA A 91 -2.28 8.71 -4.83
CA ALA A 91 -3.22 8.11 -5.76
C ALA A 91 -2.75 8.20 -7.21
N SER A 92 -3.07 7.19 -8.02
CA SER A 92 -2.60 7.09 -9.41
C SER A 92 -3.16 8.15 -10.36
N ASP A 93 -4.26 8.80 -10.00
CA ASP A 93 -4.83 9.93 -10.72
C ASP A 93 -4.11 11.25 -10.42
N TYR A 94 -3.43 11.35 -9.28
CA TYR A 94 -2.57 12.48 -8.92
C TYR A 94 -1.12 12.23 -9.34
N THR A 95 -0.58 11.03 -9.10
CA THR A 95 0.80 10.67 -9.38
C THR A 95 0.93 9.24 -9.86
N LYS A 96 2.02 8.93 -10.57
CA LYS A 96 2.36 7.54 -10.90
C LYS A 96 3.10 6.91 -9.72
N HIS A 97 2.78 5.66 -9.45
CA HIS A 97 3.39 4.92 -8.35
C HIS A 97 4.81 4.41 -8.64
N SER A 98 5.43 4.78 -9.76
CA SER A 98 6.76 4.33 -10.13
C SER A 98 7.87 4.94 -9.26
N LYS A 99 9.01 4.27 -9.21
CA LYS A 99 10.18 4.75 -8.49
C LYS A 99 10.70 6.09 -9.00
N ASP A 100 10.54 6.34 -10.29
CA ASP A 100 11.19 7.44 -10.98
C ASP A 100 10.27 8.65 -11.17
N THR A 101 8.98 8.49 -10.87
CA THR A 101 8.00 9.53 -11.14
C THR A 101 6.96 9.63 -10.02
N ASN A 102 6.80 10.80 -9.49
CA ASN A 102 5.70 11.22 -8.65
C ASN A 102 5.19 12.56 -9.19
N SER A 103 4.86 12.61 -10.47
CA SER A 103 4.47 13.84 -11.19
C SER A 103 5.46 15.00 -11.00
N GLY A 104 6.76 14.70 -10.85
CA GLY A 104 7.79 15.68 -10.51
C GLY A 104 7.81 16.12 -9.04
N GLN A 105 6.97 15.56 -8.20
CA GLN A 105 6.82 15.93 -6.79
C GLN A 105 7.72 15.11 -5.86
N SER A 106 8.48 14.16 -6.38
CA SER A 106 9.30 13.24 -5.61
C SER A 106 10.66 13.03 -6.26
N GLU A 107 11.70 12.89 -5.44
CA GLU A 107 13.06 12.54 -5.91
C GLU A 107 13.19 11.07 -6.32
N SER A 108 12.42 10.18 -5.69
CA SER A 108 12.55 8.72 -5.86
C SER A 108 11.24 8.01 -6.20
N GLY A 109 10.18 8.77 -6.46
CA GLY A 109 8.84 8.22 -6.61
C GLY A 109 8.22 7.81 -5.27
N VAL A 110 6.99 7.33 -5.32
CA VAL A 110 6.19 7.02 -4.14
C VAL A 110 5.89 5.53 -3.98
N TRP A 111 6.17 4.72 -4.99
CA TRP A 111 5.90 3.29 -4.97
C TRP A 111 6.82 2.53 -4.02
N PHE A 112 6.25 1.89 -3.02
CA PHE A 112 6.93 0.94 -2.16
C PHE A 112 6.93 -0.45 -2.82
N GLY A 113 8.12 -0.94 -3.15
CA GLY A 113 8.36 -2.16 -3.91
C GLY A 113 8.62 -3.39 -3.07
N THR A 114 8.56 -3.27 -1.74
CA THR A 114 8.77 -4.39 -0.81
C THR A 114 7.60 -4.50 0.15
N ASN A 115 7.02 -5.70 0.28
CA ASN A 115 5.97 -5.94 1.26
C ASN A 115 6.53 -6.23 2.66
N SER A 116 5.66 -6.35 3.64
CA SER A 116 6.03 -6.63 5.04
C SER A 116 6.76 -7.98 5.25
N ASN A 117 6.71 -8.88 4.28
CA ASN A 117 7.45 -10.15 4.30
C ASN A 117 8.85 -10.02 3.66
N GLY A 118 9.22 -8.85 3.15
CA GLY A 118 10.48 -8.64 2.45
C GLY A 118 10.49 -9.07 0.99
N GLU A 119 9.33 -9.39 0.41
CA GLU A 119 9.20 -9.82 -0.97
C GLU A 119 9.05 -8.62 -1.91
N SER A 120 9.64 -8.70 -3.09
CA SER A 120 9.48 -7.70 -4.15
C SER A 120 8.06 -7.72 -4.71
N VAL A 121 7.49 -6.55 -4.91
CA VAL A 121 6.11 -6.35 -5.38
C VAL A 121 6.12 -5.55 -6.68
N GLU A 122 5.36 -6.00 -7.66
CA GLU A 122 5.23 -5.29 -8.95
C GLU A 122 4.40 -4.00 -8.80
N VAL A 123 4.81 -2.99 -9.54
CA VAL A 123 4.07 -1.72 -9.64
C VAL A 123 2.74 -1.95 -10.33
N ASN A 124 1.67 -1.51 -9.69
CA ASN A 124 0.33 -1.50 -10.29
C ASN A 124 -0.45 -0.31 -9.75
N ASP A 125 -0.67 0.69 -10.59
CA ASP A 125 -1.32 1.96 -10.23
C ASP A 125 -2.75 1.79 -9.70
N ALA A 126 -3.40 0.67 -10.01
CA ALA A 126 -4.77 0.40 -9.54
C ALA A 126 -4.82 -0.06 -8.07
N TYR A 127 -3.69 -0.39 -7.46
CA TYR A 127 -3.65 -1.02 -6.12
C TYR A 127 -3.13 -0.11 -5.00
N GLY A 128 -2.67 1.08 -5.33
CA GLY A 128 -2.09 1.99 -4.35
C GLY A 128 -0.57 1.87 -4.19
N ALA A 129 0.03 2.93 -3.68
CA ALA A 129 1.48 3.06 -3.56
C ALA A 129 2.08 2.31 -2.37
N PHE A 130 1.30 2.14 -1.31
CA PHE A 130 1.77 1.62 -0.03
C PHE A 130 1.22 0.22 0.26
N PRO A 131 2.06 -0.82 0.39
CA PRO A 131 1.66 -2.11 0.96
C PRO A 131 1.15 -1.99 2.40
N TYR A 132 0.39 -3.00 2.86
CA TYR A 132 0.03 -3.16 4.26
C TYR A 132 1.26 -3.11 5.15
N ASP A 133 1.40 -2.04 5.91
CA ASP A 133 2.49 -1.80 6.86
C ASP A 133 2.20 -0.55 7.70
N THR A 134 3.11 -0.25 8.62
CA THR A 134 3.21 1.04 9.30
C THR A 134 4.37 1.84 8.72
N TYR A 135 4.13 3.12 8.51
CA TYR A 135 5.09 4.04 7.89
C TYR A 135 5.35 5.22 8.81
N ARG A 136 6.61 5.68 8.82
CA ARG A 136 6.96 6.98 9.38
C ARG A 136 6.85 8.03 8.30
N LEU A 137 6.23 9.17 8.63
CA LEU A 137 6.15 10.36 7.79
C LEU A 137 6.91 11.47 8.50
N GLU A 138 8.00 11.91 7.92
CA GLU A 138 8.89 12.90 8.52
C GLU A 138 9.07 14.08 7.56
N GLU A 139 8.70 15.27 7.99
CA GLU A 139 9.02 16.51 7.27
C GLU A 139 10.52 16.75 7.27
N LEU A 140 11.09 17.08 6.12
CA LEU A 140 12.50 17.39 6.01
C LEU A 140 12.70 18.92 5.99
N ARG A 141 13.88 19.36 6.46
CA ARG A 141 14.25 20.77 6.46
C ARG A 141 14.45 21.26 5.04
N CYS A 142 13.87 22.44 4.74
CA CYS A 142 14.04 23.19 3.51
C CYS A 142 14.01 24.70 3.81
N GLU A 143 14.12 25.54 2.79
CA GLU A 143 14.13 26.99 2.95
C GLU A 143 12.79 27.49 3.51
N GLU A 144 11.68 26.95 3.05
CA GLU A 144 10.32 27.36 3.39
C GLU A 144 9.92 27.02 4.83
N ASN A 145 10.63 26.10 5.47
CA ASN A 145 10.35 25.67 6.86
C ASN A 145 11.55 25.80 7.80
N VAL A 146 12.54 26.65 7.44
CA VAL A 146 13.80 26.76 8.17
C VAL A 146 13.65 27.15 9.64
N ASP A 147 12.61 27.91 9.97
CA ASP A 147 12.27 28.41 11.31
C ASP A 147 11.12 27.65 12.00
N LYS A 148 10.61 26.60 11.35
CA LYS A 148 9.45 25.84 11.86
C LYS A 148 9.85 24.58 12.60
N VAL A 149 8.96 24.10 13.48
CA VAL A 149 9.02 22.77 14.05
C VAL A 149 8.58 21.77 12.96
N LEU A 150 9.42 20.77 12.69
CA LEU A 150 9.14 19.80 11.64
C LEU A 150 8.17 18.73 12.12
N TYR A 151 7.19 18.42 11.29
CA TYR A 151 6.25 17.33 11.55
C TYR A 151 6.96 15.97 11.57
N LYS A 152 6.61 15.13 12.53
CA LYS A 152 6.98 13.72 12.59
C LYS A 152 5.79 12.91 13.06
N GLY A 153 5.37 11.96 12.26
CA GLY A 153 4.25 11.11 12.60
C GLY A 153 4.37 9.72 12.01
N THR A 154 3.35 8.92 12.25
CA THR A 154 3.20 7.59 11.66
C THR A 154 1.81 7.44 11.06
N PHE A 155 1.71 6.64 10.03
CA PHE A 155 0.44 6.18 9.48
C PHE A 155 0.50 4.69 9.19
N ARG A 156 -0.65 4.08 9.06
CA ARG A 156 -0.77 2.66 8.76
C ARG A 156 -1.71 2.42 7.60
N ILE A 157 -1.29 1.60 6.66
CA ILE A 157 -2.16 1.03 5.64
C ILE A 157 -2.74 -0.26 6.21
N SER A 158 -4.08 -0.32 6.36
CA SER A 158 -4.78 -1.50 6.85
C SER A 158 -4.93 -2.56 5.76
N ARG A 159 -5.37 -3.74 6.18
CA ARG A 159 -5.68 -4.85 5.27
C ARG A 159 -6.75 -4.52 4.22
N ASP A 160 -7.56 -3.50 4.46
CA ASP A 160 -8.61 -3.06 3.53
C ASP A 160 -8.12 -1.92 2.62
N GLY A 161 -6.83 -1.61 2.65
CA GLY A 161 -6.23 -0.49 1.92
C GLY A 161 -6.58 0.89 2.49
N MET A 162 -7.26 0.92 3.64
CA MET A 162 -7.67 2.17 4.29
C MET A 162 -6.55 2.72 5.17
N LEU A 163 -6.38 4.03 5.16
CA LEU A 163 -5.54 4.74 6.10
C LEU A 163 -6.13 4.64 7.51
N PHE A 164 -5.34 4.19 8.46
CA PHE A 164 -5.66 4.25 9.88
C PHE A 164 -4.60 5.05 10.62
N ASP A 165 -5.08 5.99 11.43
CA ASP A 165 -4.34 6.71 12.47
C ASP A 165 -3.11 7.48 11.97
N PHE A 166 -3.28 8.76 11.74
CA PHE A 166 -2.19 9.73 11.81
C PHE A 166 -1.91 10.03 13.28
N TRP A 167 -0.80 9.51 13.81
CA TRP A 167 -0.31 9.93 15.11
C TRP A 167 0.76 11.00 14.91
N ASP A 168 0.54 12.12 15.53
CA ASP A 168 1.55 13.15 15.67
C ASP A 168 2.45 12.76 16.86
N ASN A 169 3.74 12.65 16.60
CA ASN A 169 4.76 12.34 17.61
C ASN A 169 5.68 13.55 17.88
N THR A 170 5.24 14.78 17.54
CA THR A 170 5.98 16.00 17.85
C THR A 170 5.92 16.39 19.33
#